data_ce3f899ccc560a876a15f1afdf1f6a02
#
_entry.id   ce3f899ccc560a876a15f1afdf1f6a02
#
_cell.length_a   1.000
_cell.length_b   1.000
_cell.length_c   1.000
_cell.angle_alpha   90.00
_cell.angle_beta   90.00
_cell.angle_gamma   90.00
#
_symmetry.space_group_name_H-M   'P 1'
#
loop_
_entity.id
_entity.type
_entity.pdbx_description
1 polymer ?
#
loop_
_entity_poly.entity_id
_entity_poly.type
_entity_poly.pdbx_seq_one_letter_code
_entity_poly.pdbx_strand_id
1 'polypeptide(L)'
;MAMTRGMVLAFAGSLVLAACGDKGAAEQAPPEKPRPGSWTQKIEVLELSGEGAPANAREELNAMFAELGNATLCITPELAERMDIAKRVADLASQGGDCRFGRRISSGKNVDFSATCEGPGGSMTIAGKGISGTTAQDVTATITGLKPDGSVKGKMVWHVTGERKGECGPDDIVIPVPEAPVAKI
;
A
#
# COMPACT_ATOMS: atom_id res chain seq x y z
N MET A 1 73.58 26.10 -44.49
CA MET A 1 74.16 25.29 -43.43
C MET A 1 73.65 25.84 -42.12
N ALA A 2 72.76 25.17 -41.46
CA ALA A 2 72.47 25.21 -40.02
C ALA A 2 71.29 24.33 -39.70
N MET A 3 71.53 23.22 -39.06
CA MET A 3 70.55 22.26 -38.58
C MET A 3 69.91 22.82 -37.32
N THR A 4 68.63 22.90 -37.26
CA THR A 4 67.89 23.19 -36.02
C THR A 4 67.00 21.98 -35.65
N ARG A 5 67.43 21.38 -34.55
CA ARG A 5 66.75 20.23 -33.91
C ARG A 5 65.43 20.66 -33.32
N GLY A 6 64.34 20.11 -33.81
CA GLY A 6 62.99 20.24 -33.23
C GLY A 6 62.81 19.27 -32.07
N MET A 7 62.45 19.82 -30.91
CA MET A 7 62.20 19.14 -29.67
C MET A 7 60.71 18.74 -29.64
N VAL A 8 60.41 17.45 -29.68
CA VAL A 8 59.07 16.90 -29.56
C VAL A 8 58.74 16.78 -28.08
N LEU A 9 57.80 17.62 -27.62
CA LEU A 9 57.18 17.50 -26.30
C LEU A 9 55.99 16.55 -26.39
N ALA A 10 56.16 15.36 -25.80
CA ALA A 10 55.11 14.41 -25.61
C ALA A 10 54.22 14.85 -24.43
N PHE A 11 53.01 15.30 -24.69
CA PHE A 11 51.98 15.51 -23.67
C PHE A 11 51.34 14.17 -23.35
N ALA A 12 51.69 13.59 -22.21
CA ALA A 12 50.95 12.46 -21.63
C ALA A 12 49.66 12.99 -20.99
N GLY A 13 48.56 12.93 -21.74
CA GLY A 13 47.22 13.23 -21.21
C GLY A 13 46.74 12.12 -20.30
N SER A 14 46.74 12.35 -18.98
CA SER A 14 46.12 11.47 -18.00
C SER A 14 44.61 11.57 -18.14
N LEU A 15 43.99 10.57 -18.77
CA LEU A 15 42.53 10.34 -18.72
C LEU A 15 42.13 9.94 -17.27
N VAL A 16 41.67 10.92 -16.51
CA VAL A 16 40.95 10.64 -15.26
C VAL A 16 39.57 10.14 -15.65
N LEU A 17 39.41 8.83 -15.69
CA LEU A 17 38.10 8.21 -15.69
C LEU A 17 37.41 8.54 -14.36
N ALA A 18 36.59 9.60 -14.36
CA ALA A 18 35.59 9.82 -13.32
C ALA A 18 34.61 8.64 -13.38
N ALA A 19 34.87 7.63 -12.57
CA ALA A 19 33.89 6.62 -12.25
C ALA A 19 32.71 7.34 -11.54
N CYS A 20 31.69 7.76 -12.28
CA CYS A 20 30.38 8.01 -11.73
C CYS A 20 29.96 6.70 -11.06
N GLY A 21 30.20 6.60 -9.75
CA GLY A 21 29.66 5.54 -8.95
C GLY A 21 28.13 5.64 -9.06
N ASP A 22 27.59 4.75 -9.86
CA ASP A 22 26.18 4.40 -9.82
C ASP A 22 25.91 4.09 -8.34
N LYS A 23 25.25 5.00 -7.63
CA LYS A 23 24.69 4.70 -6.31
C LYS A 23 23.62 3.67 -6.61
N GLY A 24 24.00 2.40 -6.60
CA GLY A 24 23.11 1.28 -6.81
C GLY A 24 21.87 1.56 -5.99
N ALA A 25 20.71 1.62 -6.66
CA ALA A 25 19.44 1.74 -5.98
C ALA A 25 19.45 0.64 -4.92
N ALA A 26 19.38 1.04 -3.64
CA ALA A 26 19.39 0.08 -2.55
C ALA A 26 18.31 -0.94 -2.84
N GLU A 27 18.70 -2.20 -3.04
CA GLU A 27 17.77 -3.30 -3.33
C GLU A 27 16.71 -3.32 -2.25
N GLN A 28 15.47 -3.02 -2.62
CA GLN A 28 14.37 -2.97 -1.66
C GLN A 28 14.12 -4.38 -1.16
N ALA A 29 14.11 -4.54 0.18
CA ALA A 29 13.76 -5.81 0.78
C ALA A 29 12.38 -6.28 0.28
N PRO A 30 12.19 -7.58 0.00
CA PRO A 30 10.89 -8.10 -0.41
C PRO A 30 9.82 -7.79 0.64
N PRO A 31 8.55 -7.57 0.22
CA PRO A 31 7.46 -7.31 1.16
C PRO A 31 7.29 -8.46 2.16
N GLU A 32 7.15 -8.13 3.43
CA GLU A 32 6.76 -9.12 4.42
C GLU A 32 5.32 -9.59 4.19
N LYS A 33 5.09 -10.86 4.45
CA LYS A 33 3.76 -11.46 4.44
C LYS A 33 3.28 -11.71 5.86
N PRO A 34 1.97 -11.58 6.15
CA PRO A 34 1.45 -11.93 7.46
C PRO A 34 1.66 -13.42 7.72
N ARG A 35 2.05 -13.79 8.95
CA ARG A 35 2.07 -15.20 9.35
C ARG A 35 0.64 -15.73 9.41
N PRO A 36 0.40 -16.95 8.92
CA PRO A 36 -0.88 -17.62 9.12
C PRO A 36 -1.24 -17.73 10.60
N GLY A 37 -2.53 -17.78 10.89
CA GLY A 37 -3.03 -17.91 12.25
C GLY A 37 -4.19 -16.98 12.58
N SER A 38 -4.54 -16.93 13.85
CA SER A 38 -5.59 -16.08 14.41
C SER A 38 -5.12 -14.63 14.54
N TRP A 39 -5.92 -13.71 14.06
CA TRP A 39 -5.63 -12.28 14.05
C TRP A 39 -6.81 -11.48 14.60
N THR A 40 -6.50 -10.50 15.45
CA THR A 40 -7.45 -9.41 15.75
C THR A 40 -7.24 -8.29 14.73
N GLN A 41 -8.31 -7.56 14.42
CA GLN A 41 -8.25 -6.38 13.57
C GLN A 41 -9.12 -5.28 14.18
N LYS A 42 -8.62 -4.05 14.19
CA LYS A 42 -9.38 -2.87 14.55
C LYS A 42 -9.35 -1.90 13.37
N ILE A 43 -10.51 -1.36 13.04
CA ILE A 43 -10.65 -0.28 12.06
C ILE A 43 -11.23 0.92 12.80
N GLU A 44 -10.61 2.09 12.62
CA GLU A 44 -11.05 3.35 13.21
C GLU A 44 -11.12 4.43 12.15
N VAL A 45 -12.25 5.10 12.03
CA VAL A 45 -12.43 6.27 11.17
C VAL A 45 -11.95 7.50 11.95
N LEU A 46 -10.82 8.06 11.52
CA LEU A 46 -10.20 9.23 12.16
C LEU A 46 -10.85 10.55 11.67
N GLU A 47 -11.18 10.59 10.38
CA GLU A 47 -11.78 11.75 9.74
C GLU A 47 -12.85 11.28 8.76
N LEU A 48 -13.97 11.96 8.74
CA LEU A 48 -15.02 11.79 7.74
C LEU A 48 -15.61 13.16 7.41
N SER A 49 -15.58 13.52 6.14
CA SER A 49 -16.17 14.79 5.66
C SER A 49 -16.72 14.59 4.25
N GLY A 50 -17.70 15.37 3.89
CA GLY A 50 -18.29 15.33 2.55
C GLY A 50 -19.68 15.93 2.50
N GLU A 51 -20.15 16.15 1.28
CA GLU A 51 -21.49 16.67 1.03
C GLU A 51 -22.55 15.69 1.51
N GLY A 52 -23.46 16.16 2.37
CA GLY A 52 -24.55 15.36 2.89
C GLY A 52 -24.17 14.33 3.96
N ALA A 53 -22.92 14.31 4.43
CA ALA A 53 -22.55 13.45 5.52
C ALA A 53 -23.21 13.91 6.83
N PRO A 54 -23.94 13.05 7.55
CA PRO A 54 -24.49 13.39 8.86
C PRO A 54 -23.38 13.75 9.85
N ALA A 55 -23.68 14.65 10.80
CA ALA A 55 -22.68 15.08 11.79
C ALA A 55 -22.14 13.93 12.66
N ASN A 56 -22.93 12.89 12.87
CA ASN A 56 -22.59 11.69 13.65
C ASN A 56 -22.11 10.49 12.79
N ALA A 57 -21.96 10.67 11.49
CA ALA A 57 -21.62 9.55 10.58
C ALA A 57 -20.29 8.86 10.96
N ARG A 58 -19.30 9.60 11.44
CA ARG A 58 -18.04 9.03 11.88
C ARG A 58 -18.22 8.13 13.11
N GLU A 59 -19.01 8.60 14.09
CA GLU A 59 -19.32 7.85 15.32
C GLU A 59 -20.09 6.57 15.00
N GLU A 60 -21.07 6.62 14.10
CA GLU A 60 -21.83 5.46 13.66
C GLU A 60 -20.96 4.43 12.95
N LEU A 61 -20.06 4.87 12.05
CA LEU A 61 -19.11 3.98 11.40
C LEU A 61 -18.14 3.34 12.40
N ASN A 62 -17.64 4.10 13.36
CA ASN A 62 -16.76 3.57 14.38
C ASN A 62 -17.47 2.55 15.28
N ALA A 63 -18.73 2.76 15.62
CA ALA A 63 -19.53 1.79 16.37
C ALA A 63 -19.70 0.48 15.57
N MET A 64 -20.03 0.57 14.27
CA MET A 64 -20.13 -0.58 13.39
C MET A 64 -18.81 -1.36 13.27
N PHE A 65 -17.69 -0.66 13.09
CA PHE A 65 -16.37 -1.30 13.03
C PHE A 65 -15.92 -1.90 14.35
N ALA A 66 -16.33 -1.32 15.49
CA ALA A 66 -16.04 -1.88 16.81
C ALA A 66 -16.71 -3.25 17.01
N GLU A 67 -17.93 -3.43 16.52
CA GLU A 67 -18.62 -4.73 16.55
C GLU A 67 -17.87 -5.78 15.71
N LEU A 68 -17.42 -5.42 14.51
CA LEU A 68 -16.61 -6.29 13.65
C LEU A 68 -15.24 -6.60 14.25
N GLY A 69 -14.64 -5.66 14.97
CA GLY A 69 -13.34 -5.81 15.63
C GLY A 69 -13.32 -6.77 16.81
N ASN A 70 -14.49 -7.19 17.31
CA ASN A 70 -14.60 -8.20 18.36
C ASN A 70 -14.36 -9.64 17.86
N ALA A 71 -14.43 -9.84 16.55
CA ALA A 71 -14.18 -11.14 15.94
C ALA A 71 -12.69 -11.34 15.64
N THR A 72 -12.21 -12.56 15.85
CA THR A 72 -10.90 -13.00 15.37
C THR A 72 -11.00 -13.58 13.96
N LEU A 73 -9.98 -13.32 13.16
CA LEU A 73 -9.91 -13.74 11.76
C LEU A 73 -8.83 -14.81 11.61
N CYS A 74 -9.15 -15.91 10.96
CA CYS A 74 -8.15 -16.90 10.58
C CYS A 74 -7.54 -16.53 9.22
N ILE A 75 -6.26 -16.18 9.22
CA ILE A 75 -5.46 -16.02 8.01
C ILE A 75 -4.85 -17.38 7.71
N THR A 76 -5.35 -18.06 6.68
CA THR A 76 -4.81 -19.33 6.22
C THR A 76 -3.45 -19.15 5.52
N PRO A 77 -2.61 -20.21 5.41
CA PRO A 77 -1.34 -20.14 4.67
C PRO A 77 -1.54 -19.62 3.23
N GLU A 78 -2.56 -20.10 2.54
CA GLU A 78 -2.85 -19.68 1.17
C GLU A 78 -3.24 -18.20 1.08
N LEU A 79 -4.08 -17.73 2.02
CA LEU A 79 -4.45 -16.33 2.08
C LEU A 79 -3.23 -15.44 2.40
N ALA A 80 -2.38 -15.86 3.34
CA ALA A 80 -1.17 -15.11 3.71
C ALA A 80 -0.25 -14.89 2.51
N GLU A 81 -0.03 -15.90 1.69
CA GLU A 81 0.79 -15.78 0.48
C GLU A 81 0.21 -14.81 -0.56
N ARG A 82 -1.10 -14.74 -0.66
CA ARG A 82 -1.81 -13.86 -1.61
C ARG A 82 -2.11 -12.48 -1.05
N MET A 83 -1.88 -12.27 0.25
CA MET A 83 -2.26 -11.01 0.89
C MET A 83 -1.38 -9.86 0.41
N ASP A 84 -2.05 -8.83 -0.06
CA ASP A 84 -1.50 -7.55 -0.48
C ASP A 84 -2.34 -6.44 0.15
N ILE A 85 -1.78 -5.78 1.14
CA ILE A 85 -2.50 -4.76 1.91
C ILE A 85 -2.95 -3.59 1.05
N ALA A 86 -2.12 -3.15 0.09
CA ALA A 86 -2.47 -2.04 -0.79
C ALA A 86 -3.68 -2.40 -1.67
N LYS A 87 -3.65 -3.60 -2.28
CA LYS A 87 -4.76 -4.10 -3.08
C LYS A 87 -6.01 -4.27 -2.23
N ARG A 88 -5.90 -4.84 -1.02
CA ARG A 88 -7.04 -5.07 -0.13
C ARG A 88 -7.71 -3.76 0.29
N VAL A 89 -6.93 -2.73 0.64
CA VAL A 89 -7.47 -1.41 0.97
C VAL A 89 -8.17 -0.80 -0.24
N ALA A 90 -7.58 -0.91 -1.42
CA ALA A 90 -8.16 -0.39 -2.65
C ALA A 90 -9.47 -1.11 -3.02
N ASP A 91 -9.50 -2.43 -2.96
CA ASP A 91 -10.71 -3.24 -3.24
C ASP A 91 -11.86 -2.91 -2.27
N LEU A 92 -11.54 -2.78 -0.97
CA LEU A 92 -12.53 -2.42 0.04
C LEU A 92 -13.10 -1.01 -0.19
N ALA A 93 -12.22 -0.04 -0.43
CA ALA A 93 -12.62 1.36 -0.62
C ALA A 93 -13.42 1.57 -1.90
N SER A 94 -13.05 0.89 -2.98
CA SER A 94 -13.71 0.99 -4.28
C SER A 94 -14.91 0.05 -4.44
N GLN A 95 -15.21 -0.78 -3.44
CA GLN A 95 -16.24 -1.83 -3.52
C GLN A 95 -16.04 -2.76 -4.72
N GLY A 96 -14.79 -3.13 -5.00
CA GLY A 96 -14.42 -3.99 -6.13
C GLY A 96 -14.32 -3.25 -7.46
N GLY A 97 -14.27 -1.92 -7.46
CA GLY A 97 -14.03 -1.11 -8.66
C GLY A 97 -12.60 -1.26 -9.21
N ASP A 98 -12.41 -0.82 -10.46
CA ASP A 98 -11.11 -0.86 -11.13
C ASP A 98 -10.16 0.19 -10.55
N CYS A 99 -9.02 -0.28 -10.01
CA CYS A 99 -8.00 0.58 -9.40
C CYS A 99 -6.69 0.55 -10.19
N ARG A 100 -6.13 1.73 -10.45
CA ARG A 100 -4.79 1.90 -11.02
C ARG A 100 -3.86 2.47 -9.95
N PHE A 101 -2.80 1.73 -9.66
CA PHE A 101 -1.79 2.18 -8.70
C PHE A 101 -0.83 3.17 -9.36
N GLY A 102 -0.77 4.39 -8.82
CA GLY A 102 0.21 5.41 -9.20
C GLY A 102 1.55 5.19 -8.49
N ARG A 103 1.51 4.77 -7.23
CA ARG A 103 2.66 4.39 -6.42
C ARG A 103 2.34 3.14 -5.62
N ARG A 104 3.31 2.26 -5.52
CA ARG A 104 3.21 1.05 -4.72
C ARG A 104 4.60 0.65 -4.24
N ILE A 105 4.92 1.08 -3.04
CA ILE A 105 6.16 0.74 -2.37
C ILE A 105 5.82 -0.22 -1.24
N SER A 106 6.40 -1.40 -1.29
CA SER A 106 6.33 -2.40 -0.24
C SER A 106 7.73 -2.96 -0.07
N SER A 107 8.38 -2.61 1.03
CA SER A 107 9.76 -3.01 1.31
C SER A 107 9.87 -3.45 2.76
N GLY A 108 10.19 -4.73 2.98
CA GLY A 108 10.08 -5.33 4.29
C GLY A 108 8.66 -5.17 4.81
N LYS A 109 8.50 -4.61 6.00
CA LYS A 109 7.19 -4.30 6.59
C LYS A 109 6.57 -2.97 6.15
N ASN A 110 7.34 -2.09 5.48
CA ASN A 110 6.85 -0.77 5.15
C ASN A 110 5.94 -0.80 3.93
N VAL A 111 4.81 -0.12 4.00
CA VAL A 111 3.87 0.09 2.90
C VAL A 111 3.64 1.58 2.67
N ASP A 112 3.66 1.98 1.40
CA ASP A 112 3.29 3.32 0.95
C ASP A 112 2.72 3.20 -0.46
N PHE A 113 1.43 3.49 -0.64
CA PHE A 113 0.76 3.33 -1.92
C PHE A 113 -0.21 4.45 -2.20
N SER A 114 -0.46 4.67 -3.48
CA SER A 114 -1.58 5.48 -3.96
C SER A 114 -2.23 4.82 -5.16
N ALA A 115 -3.54 4.96 -5.26
CA ALA A 115 -4.32 4.45 -6.38
C ALA A 115 -5.42 5.45 -6.75
N THR A 116 -5.83 5.41 -8.01
CA THR A 116 -7.07 6.02 -8.48
C THR A 116 -8.00 4.88 -8.88
N CYS A 117 -9.20 4.90 -8.35
CA CYS A 117 -10.19 3.85 -8.56
C CYS A 117 -11.46 4.43 -9.18
N GLU A 118 -12.07 3.64 -10.07
CA GLU A 118 -13.39 3.87 -10.61
C GLU A 118 -14.33 2.80 -10.06
N GLY A 119 -15.45 3.19 -9.50
CA GLY A 119 -16.40 2.27 -8.89
C GLY A 119 -17.82 2.76 -9.01
N PRO A 120 -18.81 1.97 -8.49
CA PRO A 120 -20.23 2.35 -8.54
C PRO A 120 -20.53 3.70 -7.89
N GLY A 121 -19.71 4.11 -6.91
CA GLY A 121 -19.83 5.41 -6.22
C GLY A 121 -19.20 6.59 -6.94
N GLY A 122 -18.53 6.37 -8.08
CA GLY A 122 -17.78 7.36 -8.84
C GLY A 122 -16.27 7.17 -8.73
N SER A 123 -15.53 8.19 -9.17
CA SER A 123 -14.07 8.21 -9.11
C SER A 123 -13.56 8.53 -7.70
N MET A 124 -12.46 7.93 -7.29
CA MET A 124 -11.82 8.20 -6.01
C MET A 124 -10.31 8.02 -6.06
N THR A 125 -9.62 8.72 -5.18
CA THR A 125 -8.20 8.46 -4.90
C THR A 125 -8.04 7.82 -3.53
N ILE A 126 -7.09 6.91 -3.43
CA ILE A 126 -6.74 6.20 -2.21
C ILE A 126 -5.25 6.37 -1.99
N ALA A 127 -4.86 6.75 -0.78
CA ALA A 127 -3.45 6.77 -0.38
C ALA A 127 -3.32 6.09 0.98
N GLY A 128 -2.35 5.18 1.12
CA GLY A 128 -2.12 4.46 2.35
C GLY A 128 -0.65 4.41 2.70
N LYS A 129 -0.36 4.49 4.01
CA LYS A 129 1.00 4.43 4.54
C LYS A 129 1.00 3.76 5.91
N GLY A 130 2.07 3.01 6.19
CA GLY A 130 2.22 2.35 7.48
C GLY A 130 3.13 1.14 7.43
N ILE A 131 2.82 0.16 8.27
CA ILE A 131 3.52 -1.12 8.33
C ILE A 131 2.54 -2.27 8.10
N SER A 132 3.00 -3.32 7.41
CA SER A 132 2.33 -4.61 7.27
C SER A 132 3.39 -5.68 7.39
N GLY A 133 3.59 -6.15 8.61
CA GLY A 133 4.62 -7.13 8.96
C GLY A 133 4.04 -8.51 9.19
N THR A 134 4.91 -9.42 9.66
CA THR A 134 4.58 -10.83 9.86
C THR A 134 3.58 -11.08 11.00
N THR A 135 3.56 -10.22 12.03
CA THR A 135 2.72 -10.40 13.24
C THR A 135 1.88 -9.18 13.59
N ALA A 136 2.10 -8.06 12.92
CA ALA A 136 1.38 -6.82 13.19
C ALA A 136 1.18 -6.01 11.92
N GLN A 137 0.06 -5.28 11.88
CA GLN A 137 -0.29 -4.32 10.83
C GLN A 137 -0.70 -3.01 11.50
N ASP A 138 -0.29 -1.90 10.90
CA ASP A 138 -0.64 -0.54 11.32
C ASP A 138 -0.59 0.35 10.08
N VAL A 139 -1.74 0.59 9.47
CA VAL A 139 -1.85 1.31 8.20
C VAL A 139 -2.91 2.39 8.31
N THR A 140 -2.53 3.62 8.00
CA THR A 140 -3.48 4.71 7.79
C THR A 140 -3.74 4.88 6.30
N ALA A 141 -5.01 4.94 5.93
CA ALA A 141 -5.43 5.18 4.55
C ALA A 141 -6.37 6.38 4.46
N THR A 142 -6.16 7.19 3.43
CA THR A 142 -7.02 8.31 3.05
C THR A 142 -7.72 7.97 1.76
N ILE A 143 -9.05 8.08 1.77
CA ILE A 143 -9.92 7.92 0.60
C ILE A 143 -10.54 9.26 0.30
N THR A 144 -10.40 9.73 -0.92
CA THR A 144 -10.98 10.99 -1.37
C THR A 144 -11.88 10.71 -2.56
N GLY A 145 -13.18 10.85 -2.36
CA GLY A 145 -14.17 10.79 -3.44
C GLY A 145 -14.09 12.06 -4.30
N LEU A 146 -14.21 11.87 -5.61
CA LEU A 146 -14.11 12.97 -6.57
C LEU A 146 -15.43 13.16 -7.30
N LYS A 147 -15.73 14.43 -7.65
CA LYS A 147 -16.79 14.77 -8.58
C LYS A 147 -16.29 14.61 -10.02
N PRO A 148 -17.19 14.62 -11.02
CA PRO A 148 -16.78 14.54 -12.43
C PRO A 148 -15.85 15.65 -12.90
N ASP A 149 -15.88 16.80 -12.25
CA ASP A 149 -14.99 17.93 -12.50
C ASP A 149 -13.62 17.82 -11.79
N GLY A 150 -13.41 16.72 -11.04
CA GLY A 150 -12.20 16.46 -10.28
C GLY A 150 -12.14 17.14 -8.91
N SER A 151 -13.13 17.93 -8.54
CA SER A 151 -13.20 18.52 -7.19
C SER A 151 -13.54 17.45 -6.14
N VAL A 152 -13.17 17.72 -4.87
CA VAL A 152 -13.42 16.78 -3.77
C VAL A 152 -14.90 16.74 -3.43
N LYS A 153 -15.49 15.55 -3.47
CA LYS A 153 -16.85 15.24 -3.02
C LYS A 153 -16.90 14.94 -1.52
N GLY A 154 -15.88 14.25 -1.04
CA GLY A 154 -15.75 13.85 0.36
C GLY A 154 -14.43 13.19 0.64
N LYS A 155 -14.08 13.07 1.91
CA LYS A 155 -12.83 12.47 2.39
C LYS A 155 -13.10 11.59 3.60
N MET A 156 -12.44 10.44 3.64
CA MET A 156 -12.40 9.56 4.80
C MET A 156 -10.95 9.19 5.10
N VAL A 157 -10.57 9.29 6.36
CA VAL A 157 -9.29 8.77 6.85
C VAL A 157 -9.61 7.66 7.84
N TRP A 158 -9.09 6.48 7.58
CA TRP A 158 -9.21 5.34 8.47
C TRP A 158 -7.85 4.81 8.89
N HIS A 159 -7.81 4.24 10.06
CA HIS A 159 -6.66 3.59 10.63
C HIS A 159 -6.99 2.12 10.88
N VAL A 160 -6.18 1.24 10.33
CA VAL A 160 -6.35 -0.20 10.45
C VAL A 160 -5.17 -0.75 11.22
N THR A 161 -5.43 -1.35 12.36
CA THR A 161 -4.43 -2.11 13.12
C THR A 161 -4.80 -3.57 13.14
N GLY A 162 -3.80 -4.44 13.16
CA GLY A 162 -3.98 -5.88 13.25
C GLY A 162 -2.86 -6.52 14.04
N GLU A 163 -3.16 -7.57 14.78
CA GLU A 163 -2.18 -8.30 15.58
C GLU A 163 -2.46 -9.80 15.55
N ARG A 164 -1.40 -10.59 15.30
CA ARG A 164 -1.47 -12.05 15.36
C ARG A 164 -1.55 -12.51 16.82
N LYS A 165 -2.51 -13.35 17.14
CA LYS A 165 -2.74 -13.88 18.49
C LYS A 165 -2.23 -15.31 18.68
N GLY A 166 -2.11 -16.08 17.61
CA GLY A 166 -1.70 -17.50 17.70
C GLY A 166 -2.08 -18.30 16.48
N GLU A 167 -2.27 -19.58 16.64
CA GLU A 167 -2.85 -20.44 15.61
C GLU A 167 -4.36 -20.21 15.50
N CYS A 168 -4.97 -20.54 14.34
CA CYS A 168 -6.40 -20.41 14.15
C CYS A 168 -7.18 -21.27 15.15
N GLY A 169 -8.17 -20.68 15.78
CA GLY A 169 -9.12 -21.36 16.67
C GLY A 169 -10.42 -21.75 15.96
N PRO A 170 -11.26 -22.57 16.60
CA PRO A 170 -12.53 -23.01 16.03
C PRO A 170 -13.55 -21.88 15.84
N ASP A 171 -13.42 -20.80 16.61
CA ASP A 171 -14.33 -19.65 16.60
C ASP A 171 -13.84 -18.54 15.67
N ASP A 172 -12.68 -18.69 15.04
CA ASP A 172 -12.14 -17.69 14.13
C ASP A 172 -12.90 -17.67 12.81
N ILE A 173 -13.19 -16.48 12.31
CA ILE A 173 -13.79 -16.31 11.00
C ILE A 173 -12.73 -16.57 9.93
N VAL A 174 -12.93 -17.62 9.13
CA VAL A 174 -12.06 -17.93 7.99
C VAL A 174 -12.36 -16.98 6.85
N ILE A 175 -11.38 -16.17 6.47
CA ILE A 175 -11.51 -15.30 5.30
C ILE A 175 -11.34 -16.14 4.04
N PRO A 176 -12.32 -16.14 3.11
CA PRO A 176 -12.16 -16.86 1.86
C PRO A 176 -11.00 -16.27 1.03
N VAL A 177 -10.25 -17.15 0.40
CA VAL A 177 -9.21 -16.72 -0.56
C VAL A 177 -9.91 -16.18 -1.80
N PRO A 178 -9.63 -14.93 -2.22
CA PRO A 178 -10.20 -14.41 -3.45
C PRO A 178 -9.86 -15.31 -4.64
N GLU A 179 -10.87 -15.66 -5.42
CA GLU A 179 -10.63 -16.39 -6.67
C GLU A 179 -9.72 -15.56 -7.58
N ALA A 180 -8.78 -16.25 -8.23
CA ALA A 180 -7.96 -15.58 -9.24
C ALA A 180 -8.89 -15.03 -10.33
N PRO A 181 -8.68 -13.79 -10.83
CA PRO A 181 -9.49 -13.27 -11.91
C PRO A 181 -9.42 -14.23 -13.08
N VAL A 182 -10.60 -14.74 -13.48
CA VAL A 182 -10.71 -15.60 -14.67
C VAL A 182 -10.20 -14.78 -15.84
N ALA A 183 -9.09 -15.21 -16.44
CA ALA A 183 -8.57 -14.59 -17.65
C ALA A 183 -9.70 -14.59 -18.70
N LYS A 184 -10.21 -13.42 -19.03
CA LYS A 184 -11.13 -13.31 -20.16
C LYS A 184 -10.32 -13.66 -21.42
N ILE A 185 -10.61 -14.84 -21.96
CA ILE A 185 -10.08 -15.34 -23.23
C ILE A 185 -10.70 -14.51 -24.35
#